data_df912e9237043efd1b5d7640862e47f4
#
_entry.id   df912e9237043efd1b5d7640862e47f4
#
_cell.length_a   1.000
_cell.length_b   1.000
_cell.length_c   1.000
_cell.angle_alpha   90.00
_cell.angle_beta   90.00
_cell.angle_gamma   90.00
#
_symmetry.space_group_name_H-M   'P 1'
#
loop_
_entity.id
_entity.type
_entity.pdbx_description
1 polymer ?
#
loop_
_entity_poly.entity_id
_entity_poly.type
_entity_poly.pdbx_seq_one_letter_code
_entity_poly.pdbx_strand_id
1 'polypeptide(L)'
;MDGDDDFGAELAASLDPDSWAWLPGVDYAAGWRVAKQAADELNNLLLACGVERPQLRAVADTDSRGGPVVRLEGVAEGWLSLEELLTLATHSWRELP
;
A
#
# COMPACT_ATOMS: atom_id res chain seq x y z
N MET A 1 23.05 -7.74 14.15
CA MET A 1 21.98 -6.85 13.76
C MET A 1 20.68 -7.59 13.64
N ASP A 2 19.69 -7.09 14.15
CA ASP A 2 18.38 -7.70 14.13
C ASP A 2 17.46 -7.03 13.10
N GLY A 3 16.26 -7.56 12.93
CA GLY A 3 15.32 -7.04 11.98
C GLY A 3 14.79 -5.65 12.27
N ASP A 4 15.02 -5.15 13.49
CA ASP A 4 14.51 -3.82 13.87
C ASP A 4 15.20 -2.71 13.10
N ASP A 5 16.50 -2.85 12.83
CA ASP A 5 17.23 -1.83 12.07
C ASP A 5 16.84 -1.84 10.59
N ASP A 6 16.63 -3.01 10.01
CA ASP A 6 16.14 -3.13 8.63
C ASP A 6 14.74 -2.55 8.51
N PHE A 7 13.91 -2.82 9.50
CA PHE A 7 12.56 -2.30 9.57
C PHE A 7 12.54 -0.78 9.66
N GLY A 8 13.39 -0.20 10.52
CA GLY A 8 13.49 1.25 10.66
C GLY A 8 13.98 1.93 9.40
N ALA A 9 14.96 1.32 8.71
CA ALA A 9 15.48 1.85 7.47
C ALA A 9 14.41 1.82 6.35
N GLU A 10 13.62 0.76 6.29
CA GLU A 10 12.53 0.65 5.33
C GLU A 10 11.48 1.72 5.56
N LEU A 11 11.08 1.95 6.81
CA LEU A 11 10.14 3.01 7.15
C LEU A 11 10.68 4.39 6.80
N ALA A 12 11.93 4.66 7.11
CA ALA A 12 12.55 5.95 6.81
C ALA A 12 12.60 6.21 5.31
N ALA A 13 12.84 5.18 4.50
CA ALA A 13 12.85 5.31 3.05
C ALA A 13 11.46 5.59 2.47
N SER A 14 10.40 5.17 3.16
CA SER A 14 9.01 5.36 2.72
C SER A 14 8.44 6.71 3.11
N LEU A 15 9.01 7.37 4.11
CA LEU A 15 8.47 8.61 4.65
C LEU A 15 8.97 9.82 3.89
N ASP A 16 8.12 10.85 3.82
CA ASP A 16 8.51 12.15 3.32
C ASP A 16 9.65 12.71 4.18
N PRO A 17 10.63 13.43 3.60
CA PRO A 17 11.66 14.11 4.40
C PRO A 17 11.10 14.98 5.50
N ASP A 18 9.95 15.61 5.29
CA ASP A 18 9.30 16.47 6.28
C ASP A 18 8.70 15.66 7.44
N SER A 19 8.54 14.35 7.26
CA SER A 19 7.95 13.46 8.25
C SER A 19 9.01 12.70 9.06
N TRP A 20 10.28 13.00 8.89
CA TRP A 20 11.38 12.29 9.55
C TRP A 20 11.41 12.48 11.06
N ALA A 21 10.82 13.55 11.57
CA ALA A 21 10.74 13.75 13.00
C ALA A 21 9.64 12.85 13.57
N TRP A 22 10.01 11.62 13.90
CA TRP A 22 9.08 10.68 14.51
C TRP A 22 8.64 11.22 15.87
N LEU A 23 7.33 11.19 16.10
CA LEU A 23 6.76 11.67 17.33
C LEU A 23 7.00 10.67 18.46
N PRO A 24 7.41 11.15 19.66
CA PRO A 24 7.55 10.26 20.81
C PRO A 24 6.22 9.59 21.16
N GLY A 25 6.29 8.31 21.51
CA GLY A 25 5.11 7.55 21.92
C GLY A 25 4.24 7.04 20.78
N VAL A 26 4.59 7.32 19.54
CA VAL A 26 3.86 6.82 18.37
C VAL A 26 4.46 5.48 17.93
N ASP A 27 3.61 4.48 17.77
CA ASP A 27 4.03 3.16 17.31
C ASP A 27 3.91 3.04 15.79
N TYR A 28 4.92 3.54 15.10
CA TYR A 28 4.99 3.46 13.63
C TYR A 28 5.07 2.02 13.14
N ALA A 29 5.70 1.15 13.93
CA ALA A 29 5.86 -0.26 13.56
C ALA A 29 4.51 -0.96 13.52
N ALA A 30 3.63 -0.70 14.49
CA ALA A 30 2.31 -1.29 14.51
C ALA A 30 1.48 -0.84 13.31
N GLY A 31 1.51 0.45 12.99
CA GLY A 31 0.82 1.00 11.84
C GLY A 31 1.33 0.40 10.53
N TRP A 32 2.65 0.29 10.40
CA TRP A 32 3.26 -0.30 9.21
C TRP A 32 2.87 -1.77 9.03
N ARG A 33 2.80 -2.55 10.11
CA ARG A 33 2.39 -3.97 10.02
C ARG A 33 0.97 -4.11 9.49
N VAL A 34 0.05 -3.26 9.96
CA VAL A 34 -1.33 -3.26 9.47
C VAL A 34 -1.37 -2.91 7.99
N ALA A 35 -0.64 -1.87 7.60
CA ALA A 35 -0.55 -1.45 6.20
C ALA A 35 0.07 -2.54 5.32
N LYS A 36 1.10 -3.23 5.82
CA LYS A 36 1.78 -4.30 5.10
C LYS A 36 0.83 -5.47 4.83
N GLN A 37 0.04 -5.84 5.81
CA GLN A 37 -0.95 -6.90 5.63
C GLN A 37 -1.97 -6.51 4.56
N ALA A 38 -2.49 -5.30 4.63
CA ALA A 38 -3.46 -4.81 3.64
C ALA A 38 -2.84 -4.72 2.24
N ALA A 39 -1.59 -4.24 2.15
CA ALA A 39 -0.89 -4.16 0.88
C ALA A 39 -0.65 -5.54 0.26
N ASP A 40 -0.26 -6.51 1.08
CA ASP A 40 -0.03 -7.88 0.60
C ASP A 40 -1.32 -8.50 0.07
N GLU A 41 -2.42 -8.33 0.79
CA GLU A 41 -3.72 -8.83 0.34
C GLU A 41 -4.15 -8.18 -0.97
N LEU A 42 -3.98 -6.87 -1.09
CA LEU A 42 -4.32 -6.15 -2.30
C LEU A 42 -3.45 -6.60 -3.48
N ASN A 43 -2.14 -6.78 -3.26
CA ASN A 43 -1.23 -7.27 -4.30
C ASN A 43 -1.63 -8.66 -4.78
N ASN A 44 -2.07 -9.53 -3.88
CA ASN A 44 -2.54 -10.86 -4.25
C ASN A 44 -3.81 -10.78 -5.11
N LEU A 45 -4.73 -9.88 -4.77
CA LEU A 45 -5.94 -9.67 -5.56
C LEU A 45 -5.63 -9.08 -6.92
N LEU A 46 -4.73 -8.11 -6.99
CA LEU A 46 -4.30 -7.53 -8.26
C LEU A 46 -3.68 -8.60 -9.17
N LEU A 47 -2.82 -9.45 -8.61
CA LEU A 47 -2.21 -10.53 -9.36
C LEU A 47 -3.26 -11.52 -9.85
N ALA A 48 -4.24 -11.87 -9.02
CA ALA A 48 -5.34 -12.74 -9.42
C ALA A 48 -6.16 -12.16 -10.57
N CYS A 49 -6.21 -10.83 -10.68
CA CYS A 49 -6.88 -10.14 -11.78
C CYS A 49 -5.98 -9.91 -13.00
N GLY A 50 -4.75 -10.42 -12.96
CA GLY A 50 -3.81 -10.27 -14.08
C GLY A 50 -2.96 -9.01 -14.04
N VAL A 51 -2.99 -8.27 -12.93
CA VAL A 51 -2.17 -7.06 -12.77
C VAL A 51 -0.91 -7.42 -12.00
N GLU A 52 0.22 -7.42 -12.67
CA GLU A 52 1.49 -7.81 -12.08
C GLU A 52 2.15 -6.63 -11.33
N ARG A 53 3.01 -6.95 -10.37
CA ARG A 53 3.67 -5.94 -9.55
C ARG A 53 4.43 -4.87 -10.33
N PRO A 54 5.14 -5.18 -11.43
CA PRO A 54 5.78 -4.13 -12.22
C PRO A 54 4.79 -3.14 -12.86
N GLN A 55 3.54 -3.55 -13.05
CA GLN A 55 2.50 -2.70 -13.62
C GLN A 55 1.84 -1.83 -12.58
N LEU A 56 1.43 -2.43 -11.45
CA LEU A 56 0.78 -1.74 -10.36
C LEU A 56 0.93 -2.56 -9.08
N ARG A 57 1.29 -1.90 -7.99
CA ARG A 57 1.46 -2.56 -6.71
C ARG A 57 1.03 -1.69 -5.55
N ALA A 58 0.59 -2.33 -4.48
CA ALA A 58 0.30 -1.68 -3.21
C ALA A 58 1.56 -1.70 -2.34
N VAL A 59 1.84 -0.59 -1.70
CA VAL A 59 3.02 -0.40 -0.85
C VAL A 59 2.57 0.08 0.52
N ALA A 60 3.06 -0.59 1.56
CA ALA A 60 2.78 -0.21 2.93
C ALA A 60 3.52 1.05 3.33
N ASP A 61 2.87 1.89 4.10
CA ASP A 61 3.45 3.12 4.62
C ASP A 61 2.78 3.49 5.95
N THR A 62 3.23 4.56 6.55
CA THR A 62 2.56 5.16 7.71
C THR A 62 2.47 6.66 7.51
N ASP A 63 1.47 7.29 8.13
CA ASP A 63 1.39 8.74 8.17
C ASP A 63 2.24 9.29 9.34
N SER A 64 2.24 10.60 9.50
CA SER A 64 3.05 11.26 10.54
C SER A 64 2.61 10.89 11.97
N ARG A 65 1.44 10.30 12.14
CA ARG A 65 0.89 9.88 13.44
C ARG A 65 1.01 8.37 13.65
N GLY A 66 1.71 7.67 12.76
CA GLY A 66 1.86 6.23 12.83
C GLY A 66 0.66 5.45 12.32
N GLY A 67 -0.31 6.13 11.72
CA GLY A 67 -1.47 5.45 11.13
C GLY A 67 -1.09 4.64 9.89
N PRO A 68 -1.76 3.49 9.68
CA PRO A 68 -1.47 2.66 8.52
C PRO A 68 -1.94 3.34 7.23
N VAL A 69 -1.08 3.32 6.23
CA VAL A 69 -1.37 3.88 4.91
C VAL A 69 -0.93 2.87 3.84
N VAL A 70 -1.74 2.70 2.82
CA VAL A 70 -1.37 1.91 1.65
C VAL A 70 -1.34 2.84 0.45
N ARG A 71 -0.22 2.87 -0.25
CA ARG A 71 -0.05 3.64 -1.47
C ARG A 71 -0.08 2.69 -2.66
N LEU A 72 -0.60 3.16 -3.78
CA LEU A 72 -0.52 2.44 -5.05
C LEU A 72 0.54 3.10 -5.92
N GLU A 73 1.44 2.29 -6.44
CA GLU A 73 2.51 2.73 -7.34
C GLU A 73 2.45 1.88 -8.60
N GLY A 74 2.61 2.51 -9.73
CA GLY A 74 2.59 1.77 -10.98
C GLY A 74 2.82 2.64 -12.20
N VAL A 75 2.91 1.98 -13.34
CA VAL A 75 3.00 2.64 -14.64
C VAL A 75 1.60 2.86 -15.21
N ALA A 76 1.50 3.69 -16.23
CA ALA A 76 0.20 4.04 -16.82
C ALA A 76 -0.61 2.81 -17.23
N GLU A 77 0.03 1.79 -17.77
CA GLU A 77 -0.63 0.54 -18.17
C GLU A 77 -1.32 -0.14 -16.97
N GLY A 78 -0.67 -0.16 -15.81
CA GLY A 78 -1.24 -0.72 -14.60
C GLY A 78 -2.45 0.06 -14.10
N TRP A 79 -2.37 1.37 -14.15
CA TRP A 79 -3.50 2.23 -13.77
C TRP A 79 -4.69 2.06 -14.70
N LEU A 80 -4.45 1.89 -16.00
CA LEU A 80 -5.52 1.64 -16.97
C LEU A 80 -6.18 0.28 -16.71
N SER A 81 -5.39 -0.73 -16.35
CA SER A 81 -5.93 -2.04 -15.98
C SER A 81 -6.82 -1.95 -14.74
N LEU A 82 -6.40 -1.18 -13.73
CA LEU A 82 -7.20 -0.95 -12.54
C LEU A 82 -8.50 -0.23 -12.88
N GLU A 83 -8.44 0.80 -13.70
CA GLU A 83 -9.62 1.53 -14.16
C GLU A 83 -10.63 0.61 -14.81
N GLU A 84 -10.16 -0.29 -15.68
CA GLU A 84 -11.01 -1.26 -16.36
C GLU A 84 -11.68 -2.21 -15.36
N LEU A 85 -10.92 -2.72 -14.38
CA LEU A 85 -11.46 -3.58 -13.34
C LEU A 85 -12.53 -2.89 -12.51
N LEU A 86 -12.29 -1.63 -12.14
CA LEU A 86 -13.25 -0.85 -11.37
C LEU A 86 -14.51 -0.56 -12.18
N THR A 87 -14.37 -0.33 -13.47
CA THR A 87 -15.51 -0.14 -14.37
C THR A 87 -16.37 -1.40 -14.41
N LEU A 88 -15.76 -2.56 -14.55
CA LEU A 88 -16.46 -3.83 -14.52
C LEU A 88 -17.19 -4.06 -13.19
N ALA A 89 -16.52 -3.76 -12.08
CA ALA A 89 -17.12 -3.90 -10.75
C ALA A 89 -18.33 -2.98 -10.58
N THR A 90 -18.24 -1.76 -11.09
CA THR A 90 -19.35 -0.80 -11.04
C THR A 90 -20.57 -1.32 -11.82
N HIS A 91 -20.35 -1.87 -12.99
CA HIS A 91 -21.43 -2.46 -13.78
C HIS A 91 -22.06 -3.65 -13.08
N SER A 92 -21.25 -4.52 -12.50
CA SER A 92 -21.76 -5.68 -11.77
C SER A 92 -22.64 -5.28 -10.60
N TRP A 93 -22.25 -4.23 -9.86
CA TRP A 93 -23.04 -3.75 -8.73
C TRP A 93 -24.38 -3.17 -9.14
N ARG A 94 -24.44 -2.51 -10.31
CA ARG A 94 -25.70 -1.94 -10.81
C ARG A 94 -26.68 -3.02 -11.26
N GLU A 95 -26.18 -4.18 -11.62
CA GLU A 95 -27.01 -5.30 -12.06
C GLU A 95 -27.50 -6.17 -10.92
N LEU A 96 -27.00 -5.96 -9.70
CA LEU A 96 -27.46 -6.69 -8.53
C LEU A 96 -28.88 -6.25 -8.15
N PRO A 97 -29.76 -7.21 -7.83
CA PRO A 97 -31.13 -6.88 -7.42
C PRO A 97 -31.20 -6.13 -6.09
#